data_0ef7a106468ec3d911b7054a2392ff26
#
_entry.id   0ef7a106468ec3d911b7054a2392ff26
#
_cell.length_a   1.000
_cell.length_b   1.000
_cell.length_c   1.000
_cell.angle_alpha   90.00
_cell.angle_beta   90.00
_cell.angle_gamma   90.00
#
_symmetry.space_group_name_H-M   'P 1'
#
loop_
_entity.id
_entity.type
_entity.pdbx_description
1 polymer ?
#
loop_
_entity_poly.entity_id
_entity_poly.type
_entity_poly.pdbx_seq_one_letter_code
_entity_poly.pdbx_strand_id
1 'polypeptide(L)'
;MHITDPVADMLTRIRNANSAKHDTVDVPASNMKKSIAQILLDEGYIKSFQVEEDGLQGMIHITLKYNAGKERVINGLRRVSKPGLRVYVGADELPRVLRGLGIAIISTSKGVMTDKKAREAHVGGEVLAFVW
;
A
#
# COMPACT_ATOMS: atom_id res chain seq x y z
N MET A 1 7.93 10.81 23.35
CA MET A 1 6.83 11.05 22.39
C MET A 1 6.76 9.86 21.44
N HIS A 2 5.58 9.28 21.30
CA HIS A 2 5.36 8.22 20.33
C HIS A 2 5.01 8.82 18.98
N ILE A 3 5.80 8.49 17.98
CA ILE A 3 5.47 8.84 16.60
C ILE A 3 4.83 7.59 15.99
N THR A 4 3.56 7.72 15.61
CA THR A 4 2.85 6.60 14.98
C THR A 4 2.98 6.68 13.46
N ASP A 5 3.07 5.54 12.81
CA ASP A 5 3.04 5.42 11.36
C ASP A 5 2.01 4.36 10.96
N PRO A 6 0.76 4.79 10.77
CA PRO A 6 -0.32 3.86 10.42
C PRO A 6 -0.09 3.12 9.09
N VAL A 7 0.59 3.76 8.14
CA VAL A 7 0.90 3.12 6.86
C VAL A 7 1.93 2.02 7.07
N ALA A 8 2.99 2.29 7.85
CA ALA A 8 3.99 1.27 8.18
C ALA A 8 3.36 0.10 8.93
N ASP A 9 2.44 0.37 9.86
CA ASP A 9 1.71 -0.66 10.58
C ASP A 9 0.92 -1.57 9.63
N MET A 10 0.20 -0.96 8.67
CA MET A 10 -0.55 -1.70 7.65
C MET A 10 0.39 -2.61 6.83
N LEU A 11 1.50 -2.06 6.34
CA LEU A 11 2.47 -2.83 5.54
C LEU A 11 3.07 -3.97 6.36
N THR A 12 3.37 -3.74 7.63
CA THR A 12 3.91 -4.76 8.53
C THR A 12 2.91 -5.89 8.76
N ARG A 13 1.64 -5.55 8.99
CA ARG A 13 0.57 -6.55 9.16
C ARG A 13 0.42 -7.42 7.92
N ILE A 14 0.40 -6.81 6.74
CA ILE A 14 0.32 -7.52 5.47
C ILE A 14 1.56 -8.40 5.29
N ARG A 15 2.75 -7.86 5.54
CA ARG A 15 4.02 -8.59 5.41
C ARG A 15 4.04 -9.83 6.30
N ASN A 16 3.66 -9.68 7.57
CA ASN A 16 3.67 -10.79 8.52
C ASN A 16 2.65 -11.86 8.14
N ALA A 17 1.43 -11.47 7.77
CA ALA A 17 0.40 -12.41 7.33
C ALA A 17 0.81 -13.15 6.05
N ASN A 18 1.42 -12.42 5.12
CA ASN A 18 1.92 -12.97 3.85
C ASN A 18 3.05 -14.00 4.10
N SER A 19 3.96 -13.67 5.01
CA SER A 19 5.08 -14.57 5.35
C SER A 19 4.59 -15.84 6.06
N ALA A 20 3.57 -15.71 6.91
CA ALA A 20 2.96 -16.85 7.60
C ALA A 20 1.94 -17.58 6.73
N LYS A 21 1.69 -17.09 5.53
CA LYS A 21 0.74 -17.66 4.55
C LYS A 21 -0.69 -17.72 5.09
N HIS A 22 -1.07 -16.69 5.85
CA HIS A 22 -2.45 -16.52 6.30
C HIS A 22 -3.33 -16.14 5.11
N ASP A 23 -4.59 -16.55 5.14
CA ASP A 23 -5.54 -16.19 4.08
C ASP A 23 -6.02 -14.75 4.21
N THR A 24 -6.14 -14.25 5.44
CA THR A 24 -6.68 -12.91 5.72
C THR A 24 -5.82 -12.15 6.72
N VAL A 25 -5.98 -10.83 6.69
CA VAL A 25 -5.35 -9.94 7.68
C VAL A 25 -6.27 -8.74 7.91
N ASP A 26 -6.37 -8.30 9.16
CA ASP A 26 -7.19 -7.17 9.55
C ASP A 26 -6.31 -5.96 9.87
N VAL A 27 -6.74 -4.79 9.38
CA VAL A 27 -6.03 -3.53 9.56
C VAL A 27 -7.03 -2.46 10.01
N PRO A 28 -6.72 -1.69 11.08
CA PRO A 28 -7.58 -0.57 11.45
C PRO A 28 -7.74 0.39 10.27
N ALA A 29 -8.97 0.84 10.01
CA ALA A 29 -9.30 1.59 8.82
C ALA A 29 -8.90 3.08 8.92
N SER A 30 -8.58 3.66 7.78
CA SER A 30 -8.49 5.10 7.55
C SER A 30 -8.69 5.32 6.06
N ASN A 31 -8.97 6.55 5.65
CA ASN A 31 -9.14 6.86 4.23
C ASN A 31 -7.88 6.54 3.43
N MET A 32 -6.71 6.88 3.99
CA MET A 32 -5.42 6.58 3.36
C MET A 32 -5.24 5.07 3.17
N LYS A 33 -5.50 4.27 4.20
CA LYS A 33 -5.34 2.81 4.13
C LYS A 33 -6.34 2.16 3.20
N LYS A 34 -7.57 2.68 3.13
CA LYS A 34 -8.58 2.21 2.16
C LYS A 34 -8.09 2.45 0.74
N SER A 35 -7.50 3.60 0.47
CA SER A 35 -6.92 3.92 -0.83
C SER A 35 -5.78 2.98 -1.18
N ILE A 36 -4.92 2.67 -0.23
CA ILE A 36 -3.82 1.73 -0.42
C ILE A 36 -4.37 0.33 -0.72
N ALA A 37 -5.37 -0.13 0.04
CA ALA A 37 -6.00 -1.43 -0.20
C ALA A 37 -6.60 -1.51 -1.61
N GLN A 38 -7.26 -0.44 -2.07
CA GLN A 38 -7.82 -0.39 -3.42
C GLN A 38 -6.74 -0.50 -4.49
N ILE A 39 -5.61 0.17 -4.30
CA ILE A 39 -4.47 0.07 -5.23
C ILE A 39 -3.93 -1.35 -5.26
N LEU A 40 -3.76 -1.99 -4.10
CA LEU A 40 -3.28 -3.37 -4.04
C LEU A 40 -4.23 -4.33 -4.76
N LEU A 41 -5.53 -4.11 -4.64
CA LEU A 41 -6.53 -4.89 -5.36
C LEU A 41 -6.45 -4.66 -6.86
N ASP A 42 -6.44 -3.40 -7.30
CA ASP A 42 -6.42 -3.03 -8.71
C ASP A 42 -5.16 -3.54 -9.41
N GLU A 43 -4.04 -3.56 -8.70
CA GLU A 43 -2.76 -4.02 -9.24
C GLU A 43 -2.54 -5.53 -9.08
N GLY A 44 -3.51 -6.25 -8.52
CA GLY A 44 -3.48 -7.71 -8.44
C GLY A 44 -2.62 -8.27 -7.32
N TYR A 45 -2.31 -7.49 -6.29
CA TYR A 45 -1.50 -7.94 -5.16
C TYR A 45 -2.32 -8.62 -4.07
N ILE A 46 -3.60 -8.28 -3.94
CA ILE A 46 -4.52 -8.92 -3.00
C ILE A 46 -5.74 -9.44 -3.75
N LYS A 47 -6.44 -10.39 -3.14
CA LYS A 47 -7.62 -11.01 -3.75
C LYS A 47 -8.85 -10.13 -3.60
N SER A 48 -9.06 -9.56 -2.41
CA SER A 48 -10.19 -8.69 -2.11
C SER A 48 -9.99 -7.99 -0.77
N PHE A 49 -10.82 -7.00 -0.48
CA PHE A 49 -10.91 -6.43 0.86
C PHE A 49 -12.33 -5.96 1.12
N GLN A 50 -12.68 -5.89 2.40
CA GLN A 50 -13.96 -5.36 2.86
C GLN A 50 -13.71 -4.41 4.02
N VAL A 51 -14.53 -3.37 4.12
CA VAL A 51 -14.46 -2.40 5.21
C VAL A 51 -15.65 -2.62 6.12
N GLU A 52 -15.38 -2.91 7.39
CA GLU A 52 -16.40 -3.04 8.43
C GLU A 52 -16.42 -1.77 9.25
N GLU A 53 -17.58 -1.10 9.29
CA GLU A 53 -17.78 0.10 10.09
C GLU A 53 -18.26 -0.30 11.48
N ASP A 54 -17.56 0.18 12.53
CA ASP A 54 -17.91 -0.16 13.91
C ASP A 54 -18.41 1.05 14.70
N GLY A 55 -18.71 2.15 14.00
CA GLY A 55 -19.15 3.39 14.62
C GLY A 55 -18.03 4.29 15.12
N LEU A 56 -16.80 3.80 15.09
CA LEU A 56 -15.60 4.56 15.49
C LEU A 56 -14.64 4.65 14.31
N GLN A 57 -13.66 3.78 14.26
CA GLN A 57 -12.63 3.80 13.21
C GLN A 57 -12.95 2.85 12.07
N GLY A 58 -13.44 1.67 12.40
CA GLY A 58 -13.65 0.61 11.43
C GLY A 58 -12.43 -0.28 11.24
N MET A 59 -12.63 -1.32 10.44
CA MET A 59 -11.60 -2.33 10.19
C MET A 59 -11.60 -2.68 8.70
N ILE A 60 -10.42 -2.81 8.11
CA ILE A 60 -10.26 -3.31 6.76
C ILE A 60 -9.90 -4.79 6.86
N HIS A 61 -10.74 -5.65 6.30
CA HIS A 61 -10.48 -7.10 6.23
C HIS A 61 -9.91 -7.39 4.84
N ILE A 62 -8.65 -7.78 4.77
CA ILE A 62 -7.95 -8.03 3.52
C ILE A 62 -7.82 -9.53 3.32
N THR A 63 -8.21 -10.02 2.14
CA THR A 63 -7.97 -11.40 1.73
C THR A 63 -6.73 -11.41 0.84
N LEU A 64 -5.69 -12.11 1.29
CA LEU A 64 -4.42 -12.19 0.58
C LEU A 64 -4.52 -13.12 -0.63
N LYS A 65 -3.62 -12.92 -1.56
CA LYS A 65 -3.59 -13.67 -2.81
C LYS A 65 -2.32 -14.52 -2.88
N TYR A 66 -2.48 -15.76 -3.29
CA TYR A 66 -1.37 -16.68 -3.48
C TYR A 66 -1.50 -17.36 -4.84
N ASN A 67 -0.37 -17.71 -5.43
CA ASN A 67 -0.32 -18.55 -6.64
C ASN A 67 -0.47 -20.02 -6.26
N ALA A 68 -0.47 -20.90 -7.25
CA ALA A 68 -0.52 -22.34 -7.04
C ALA A 68 0.60 -22.78 -6.09
N GLY A 69 0.29 -23.71 -5.17
CA GLY A 69 1.25 -24.17 -4.16
C GLY A 69 1.50 -23.17 -3.05
N LYS A 70 0.61 -22.19 -2.86
CA LYS A 70 0.71 -21.14 -1.85
C LYS A 70 1.95 -20.26 -2.01
N GLU A 71 2.39 -20.02 -3.24
CA GLU A 71 3.46 -19.07 -3.51
C GLU A 71 2.96 -17.65 -3.35
N ARG A 72 3.76 -16.82 -2.70
CA ARG A 72 3.40 -15.43 -2.43
C ARG A 72 3.33 -14.59 -3.71
N VAL A 73 2.27 -13.81 -3.85
CA VAL A 73 2.15 -12.81 -4.91
C VAL A 73 2.92 -11.55 -4.54
N ILE A 74 2.81 -11.14 -3.26
CA ILE A 74 3.59 -10.01 -2.76
C ILE A 74 4.96 -10.52 -2.35
N ASN A 75 6.01 -10.03 -3.01
CA ASN A 75 7.39 -10.40 -2.70
C ASN A 75 8.05 -9.41 -1.75
N GLY A 76 7.63 -8.15 -1.77
CA GLY A 76 8.18 -7.14 -0.89
C GLY A 76 7.25 -5.96 -0.70
N LEU A 77 7.37 -5.34 0.48
CA LEU A 77 6.66 -4.14 0.88
C LEU A 77 7.66 -3.26 1.60
N ARG A 78 7.86 -2.02 1.14
CA ARG A 78 8.81 -1.11 1.75
C ARG A 78 8.17 0.24 2.01
N ARG A 79 8.23 0.69 3.27
CA ARG A 79 7.84 2.04 3.63
C ARG A 79 8.95 3.00 3.18
N VAL A 80 8.60 4.05 2.44
CA VAL A 80 9.57 5.03 1.93
C VAL A 80 9.49 6.31 2.76
N SER A 81 8.40 7.08 2.65
CA SER A 81 8.20 8.28 3.44
C SER A 81 7.81 7.90 4.86
N LYS A 82 8.42 8.53 5.85
CA LYS A 82 8.17 8.24 7.28
C LYS A 82 7.86 9.54 8.02
N PRO A 83 7.17 9.49 9.17
CA PRO A 83 6.86 10.72 9.91
C PRO A 83 8.06 11.60 10.22
N GLY A 84 9.22 11.02 10.51
CA GLY A 84 10.45 11.75 10.81
C GLY A 84 11.29 12.07 9.58
N LEU A 85 10.94 11.54 8.40
CA LEU A 85 11.70 11.73 7.17
C LEU A 85 10.78 11.58 5.98
N ARG A 86 10.09 12.66 5.62
CA ARG A 86 9.15 12.67 4.50
C ARG A 86 9.91 12.69 3.18
N VAL A 87 9.42 11.95 2.18
CA VAL A 87 10.02 11.87 0.85
C VAL A 87 9.02 12.36 -0.18
N TYR A 88 9.33 13.47 -0.84
CA TYR A 88 8.51 14.07 -1.89
C TYR A 88 9.28 14.08 -3.20
N VAL A 89 8.58 13.86 -4.30
CA VAL A 89 9.18 13.89 -5.64
C VAL A 89 8.29 14.69 -6.58
N GLY A 90 8.91 15.33 -7.57
CA GLY A 90 8.19 15.99 -8.64
C GLY A 90 7.69 14.97 -9.67
N ALA A 91 6.84 15.46 -10.58
CA ALA A 91 6.25 14.63 -11.64
C ALA A 91 7.31 13.98 -12.55
N ASP A 92 8.46 14.64 -12.72
CA ASP A 92 9.54 14.13 -13.56
C ASP A 92 10.48 13.15 -12.84
N GLU A 93 10.31 12.99 -11.53
CA GLU A 93 11.22 12.21 -10.68
C GLU A 93 10.51 11.05 -10.00
N LEU A 94 9.34 10.64 -10.49
CA LEU A 94 8.58 9.54 -9.90
C LEU A 94 9.37 8.23 -10.02
N PRO A 95 9.53 7.50 -8.91
CA PRO A 95 10.32 6.27 -8.92
C PRO A 95 9.64 5.15 -9.69
N ARG A 96 10.45 4.27 -10.25
CA ARG A 96 10.01 2.99 -10.82
C ARG A 96 10.53 1.87 -9.94
N VAL A 97 9.67 0.93 -9.60
CA VAL A 97 10.04 -0.21 -8.76
C VAL A 97 10.29 -1.40 -9.67
N LEU A 98 11.49 -1.99 -9.58
CA LEU A 98 11.88 -3.14 -10.40
C LEU A 98 11.58 -2.91 -11.90
N ARG A 99 11.95 -1.74 -12.41
CA ARG A 99 11.75 -1.36 -13.82
C ARG A 99 10.29 -1.46 -14.28
N GLY A 100 9.34 -1.20 -13.37
CA GLY A 100 7.91 -1.23 -13.66
C GLY A 100 7.23 -2.55 -13.36
N LEU A 101 7.94 -3.56 -12.89
CA LEU A 101 7.33 -4.82 -12.44
C LEU A 101 6.62 -4.67 -11.10
N GLY A 102 7.11 -3.75 -10.25
CA GLY A 102 6.43 -3.38 -9.01
C GLY A 102 5.76 -2.01 -9.15
N ILE A 103 5.25 -1.51 -8.05
CA ILE A 103 4.59 -0.20 -7.99
C ILE A 103 5.16 0.66 -6.86
N ALA A 104 5.12 1.98 -7.05
CA ALA A 104 5.25 2.94 -5.98
C ALA A 104 3.86 3.51 -5.70
N ILE A 105 3.53 3.70 -4.43
CA ILE A 105 2.27 4.31 -4.01
C ILE A 105 2.56 5.75 -3.65
N ILE A 106 1.91 6.67 -4.36
CA ILE A 106 2.17 8.11 -4.26
C ILE A 106 0.92 8.83 -3.74
N SER A 107 1.09 9.67 -2.72
CA SER A 107 0.05 10.55 -2.24
C SER A 107 0.17 11.89 -2.95
N THR A 108 -0.79 12.22 -3.80
CA THR A 108 -0.78 13.42 -4.64
C THR A 108 -1.95 14.34 -4.27
N SER A 109 -1.92 15.55 -4.82
CA SER A 109 -3.05 16.48 -4.69
C SER A 109 -4.34 15.96 -5.33
N LYS A 110 -4.23 14.97 -6.21
CA LYS A 110 -5.37 14.33 -6.87
C LYS A 110 -5.73 12.97 -6.27
N GLY A 111 -5.18 12.65 -5.11
CA GLY A 111 -5.44 11.41 -4.40
C GLY A 111 -4.23 10.49 -4.34
N VAL A 112 -4.43 9.34 -3.70
CA VAL A 112 -3.40 8.30 -3.59
C VAL A 112 -3.47 7.44 -4.85
N MET A 113 -2.33 7.25 -5.51
CA MET A 113 -2.27 6.53 -6.78
C MET A 113 -0.92 5.85 -6.97
N THR A 114 -0.81 5.03 -8.00
CA THR A 114 0.47 4.43 -8.39
C THR A 114 1.35 5.46 -9.07
N ASP A 115 2.66 5.18 -9.11
CA ASP A 115 3.61 5.99 -9.88
C ASP A 115 3.23 6.11 -11.35
N LYS A 116 2.70 5.03 -11.93
CA LYS A 116 2.26 5.02 -13.34
C LYS A 116 1.12 6.03 -13.56
N LYS A 117 0.10 6.00 -12.71
CA LYS A 117 -1.02 6.95 -12.82
C LYS A 117 -0.57 8.39 -12.55
N ALA A 118 0.35 8.58 -11.62
CA ALA A 118 0.90 9.91 -11.32
C ALA A 118 1.66 10.46 -12.53
N ARG A 119 2.43 9.62 -13.24
CA ARG A 119 3.09 10.03 -14.48
C ARG A 119 2.09 10.42 -15.56
N GLU A 120 1.06 9.62 -15.75
CA GLU A 120 0.00 9.92 -16.72
C GLU A 120 -0.70 11.24 -16.40
N ALA A 121 -0.89 11.54 -15.14
CA ALA A 121 -1.54 12.78 -14.68
C ALA A 121 -0.56 13.96 -14.55
N HIS A 122 0.74 13.74 -14.75
CA HIS A 122 1.80 14.75 -14.60
C HIS A 122 1.80 15.41 -13.21
N VAL A 123 1.64 14.60 -12.17
CA VAL A 123 1.65 15.08 -10.77
C VAL A 123 2.73 14.35 -9.99
N GLY A 124 3.38 15.08 -9.09
CA GLY A 124 4.26 14.51 -8.09
C GLY A 124 3.55 14.40 -6.75
N GLY A 125 4.27 14.00 -5.72
CA GLY A 125 3.71 13.89 -4.39
C GLY A 125 4.62 13.18 -3.41
N GLU A 126 4.04 12.73 -2.32
CA GLU A 126 4.75 11.99 -1.28
C GLU A 126 4.83 10.51 -1.68
N VAL A 127 6.04 9.97 -1.67
CA VAL A 127 6.26 8.54 -1.96
C VAL A 127 6.00 7.76 -0.69
N LEU A 128 4.86 7.09 -0.60
CA LEU A 128 4.46 6.38 0.61
C LEU A 128 5.19 5.04 0.76
N ALA A 129 5.20 4.24 -0.28
CA ALA A 129 5.70 2.87 -0.21
C ALA A 129 6.03 2.30 -1.58
N PHE A 130 6.83 1.24 -1.59
CA PHE A 130 7.05 0.39 -2.75
C PHE A 130 6.44 -0.99 -2.48
N VAL A 131 5.87 -1.59 -3.50
CA VAL A 131 5.31 -2.95 -3.46
C VAL A 131 5.75 -3.69 -4.72
N TRP A 132 6.15 -4.94 -4.54
CA TRP A 132 6.53 -5.77 -5.68
C TRP A 132 6.33 -7.25 -5.40
#